data_0df197486a4e40696d1c62ba4506bc46
#
_entry.id   0df197486a4e40696d1c62ba4506bc46
#
_cell.length_a   1.000
_cell.length_b   1.000
_cell.length_c   1.000
_cell.angle_alpha   90.00
_cell.angle_beta   90.00
_cell.angle_gamma   90.00
#
_symmetry.space_group_name_H-M   'P 1'
#
loop_
_entity.id
_entity.type
_entity.pdbx_description
1 polymer ?
#
loop_
_entity_poly.entity_id
_entity_poly.type
_entity_poly.pdbx_seq_one_letter_code
_entity_poly.pdbx_strand_id
1 'polypeptide(L)'
;EIGSGLVGSEMCIRDRPSYEDLKADKLNYARSFNIQYMNTDPFTGKRLVEPYDKGIYVVQNPAAKPLTQIEMDDVYALPYMNTYHPVYEKDGGVPAISEIKFSITSNRGCFGSCSFCALTFHQGRILQTRSHESIIEEAKAMTEEPDFKGYIHDVGGPTANFRQPACSKQMEHGACKNKQCLFPEPCKNMKIDHKDYINLLRELRKIPKVKKVFVRSGIRFDYAIADKDHTFIRELCKYHVSGQLRVAPEHVSDNVLKLMGKPGNDVYEKFVKECEHINEELGLKQYLVPYLMSSHPGSTLKDAIKLAEYVRDIGYMPEQVQDFYPTPSTISTCMYYTGVDPRTMEPVYVARNPHEKAMQRALIQYKEPSNYELVKEALIKEKRQD
;
A
#
# COMPACT_ATOMS: atom_id res chain seq x y z
N GLU A 1 30.47 13.24 -27.90
CA GLU A 1 29.37 13.98 -28.54
C GLU A 1 28.19 13.04 -28.86
N ILE A 2 27.30 12.79 -27.89
CA ILE A 2 26.00 12.16 -28.14
C ILE A 2 24.95 13.27 -28.38
N GLY A 3 25.39 14.48 -28.64
CA GLY A 3 24.53 15.64 -28.70
C GLY A 3 23.70 15.81 -29.99
N SER A 4 24.04 15.25 -31.08
CA SER A 4 23.34 15.54 -32.35
C SER A 4 22.80 14.33 -33.12
N GLY A 5 23.11 13.13 -32.69
CA GLY A 5 22.67 11.89 -33.38
C GLY A 5 21.41 11.23 -32.78
N LEU A 6 20.95 11.68 -31.62
CA LEU A 6 19.73 11.16 -30.94
C LEU A 6 18.50 12.04 -31.20
N VAL A 7 18.58 13.05 -32.02
CA VAL A 7 17.49 13.93 -32.46
C VAL A 7 16.51 13.21 -33.41
N GLY A 8 16.45 11.92 -33.37
CA GLY A 8 15.55 11.10 -34.19
C GLY A 8 14.21 10.72 -33.59
N SER A 9 13.89 11.16 -32.42
CA SER A 9 12.50 11.26 -31.89
C SER A 9 12.53 11.87 -30.48
N GLU A 10 12.34 13.18 -30.38
CA GLU A 10 12.10 13.89 -29.11
C GLU A 10 11.00 13.28 -28.25
N MET A 11 10.25 12.32 -28.76
CA MET A 11 9.16 11.65 -28.06
C MET A 11 9.59 10.47 -27.18
N CYS A 12 10.79 9.90 -27.35
CA CYS A 12 11.18 8.63 -26.70
C CYS A 12 12.21 8.76 -25.59
N ILE A 13 12.89 9.90 -25.46
CA ILE A 13 13.95 10.15 -24.46
C ILE A 13 13.61 11.41 -23.66
N ARG A 14 13.95 11.42 -22.38
CA ARG A 14 13.86 12.59 -21.53
C ARG A 14 15.08 12.70 -20.64
N ASP A 15 15.70 13.87 -20.67
CA ASP A 15 16.83 14.19 -19.83
C ASP A 15 16.39 14.53 -18.41
N ARG A 16 17.19 14.13 -17.45
CA ARG A 16 17.11 14.48 -16.05
C ARG A 16 18.24 15.46 -15.70
N PRO A 17 18.12 16.28 -14.64
CA PRO A 17 19.25 17.02 -14.08
C PRO A 17 20.44 16.09 -13.86
N SER A 18 21.67 16.62 -14.00
CA SER A 18 22.88 15.83 -13.77
C SER A 18 22.99 15.38 -12.31
N TYR A 19 23.75 14.32 -12.06
CA TYR A 19 24.03 13.85 -10.71
C TYR A 19 24.61 14.96 -9.80
N GLU A 20 25.50 15.81 -10.34
CA GLU A 20 26.06 16.93 -9.59
C GLU A 20 25.01 18.01 -9.27
N ASP A 21 24.07 18.29 -10.19
CA ASP A 21 22.92 19.17 -9.89
C ASP A 21 22.02 18.60 -8.79
N LEU A 22 21.84 17.28 -8.76
CA LEU A 22 21.05 16.62 -7.72
C LEU A 22 21.70 16.70 -6.34
N LYS A 23 23.03 16.66 -6.28
CA LYS A 23 23.79 16.83 -5.03
C LYS A 23 23.78 18.26 -4.54
N ALA A 24 23.87 19.21 -5.46
CA ALA A 24 23.97 20.63 -5.15
C ALA A 24 22.64 21.24 -4.68
N ASP A 25 21.52 20.80 -5.22
CA ASP A 25 20.21 21.39 -4.94
C ASP A 25 19.11 20.32 -4.77
N LYS A 26 18.50 20.30 -3.59
CA LYS A 26 17.38 19.42 -3.26
C LYS A 26 16.14 19.62 -4.16
N LEU A 27 15.95 20.84 -4.70
CA LEU A 27 14.86 21.10 -5.64
C LEU A 27 15.10 20.42 -6.98
N ASN A 28 16.35 20.34 -7.44
CA ASN A 28 16.69 19.56 -8.61
C ASN A 28 16.46 18.06 -8.39
N TYR A 29 16.74 17.57 -7.17
CA TYR A 29 16.37 16.20 -6.80
C TYR A 29 14.85 15.98 -6.87
N ALA A 30 14.04 16.89 -6.34
CA ALA A 30 12.58 16.80 -6.43
C ALA A 30 12.08 16.80 -7.89
N ARG A 31 12.65 17.67 -8.74
CA ARG A 31 12.32 17.71 -10.18
C ARG A 31 12.69 16.41 -10.87
N SER A 32 13.89 15.89 -10.63
CA SER A 32 14.35 14.62 -11.18
C SER A 32 13.48 13.46 -10.73
N PHE A 33 13.11 13.41 -9.45
CA PHE A 33 12.17 12.43 -8.92
C PHE A 33 10.82 12.48 -9.64
N ASN A 34 10.26 13.68 -9.84
CA ASN A 34 9.00 13.84 -10.55
C ASN A 34 9.08 13.34 -12.00
N ILE A 35 10.19 13.59 -12.70
CA ILE A 35 10.42 13.06 -14.04
C ILE A 35 10.37 11.53 -14.01
N GLN A 36 11.02 10.89 -13.03
CA GLN A 36 11.00 9.43 -12.89
C GLN A 36 9.58 8.94 -12.59
N TYR A 37 8.91 9.56 -11.61
CA TYR A 37 7.55 9.19 -11.21
C TYR A 37 6.57 9.23 -12.39
N MET A 38 6.64 10.27 -13.22
CA MET A 38 5.78 10.42 -14.40
C MET A 38 6.12 9.46 -15.54
N ASN A 39 7.20 8.68 -15.43
CA ASN A 39 7.66 7.72 -16.44
C ASN A 39 7.77 6.28 -15.91
N THR A 40 7.10 5.96 -14.80
CA THR A 40 7.03 4.60 -14.24
C THR A 40 6.08 3.66 -14.98
N ASP A 41 5.17 4.20 -15.79
CA ASP A 41 4.18 3.40 -16.51
C ASP A 41 4.83 2.66 -17.71
N PRO A 42 4.60 1.35 -17.88
CA PRO A 42 5.25 0.55 -18.91
C PRO A 42 4.75 0.81 -20.34
N PHE A 43 3.60 1.46 -20.51
CA PHE A 43 3.03 1.77 -21.83
C PHE A 43 3.42 3.16 -22.32
N THR A 44 3.52 4.11 -21.40
CA THR A 44 3.74 5.53 -21.72
C THR A 44 5.03 6.11 -21.16
N GLY A 45 5.80 5.29 -20.40
CA GLY A 45 7.10 5.66 -19.87
C GLY A 45 8.10 5.92 -20.99
N LYS A 46 8.95 6.92 -20.78
CA LYS A 46 10.05 7.25 -21.69
C LYS A 46 11.37 6.70 -21.14
N ARG A 47 12.35 6.52 -22.01
CA ARG A 47 13.73 6.32 -21.60
C ARG A 47 14.22 7.60 -20.93
N LEU A 48 14.83 7.48 -19.76
CA LEU A 48 15.39 8.61 -19.02
C LEU A 48 16.90 8.57 -19.05
N VAL A 49 17.54 9.71 -19.17
CA VAL A 49 18.99 9.86 -19.20
C VAL A 49 19.42 10.81 -18.11
N GLU A 50 20.34 10.39 -17.27
CA GLU A 50 20.97 11.19 -16.22
C GLU A 50 22.46 11.33 -16.52
N PRO A 51 22.96 12.57 -16.73
CA PRO A 51 24.39 12.81 -16.93
C PRO A 51 25.19 12.66 -15.62
N TYR A 52 26.38 12.11 -15.75
CA TYR A 52 27.42 12.01 -14.72
C TYR A 52 28.71 12.65 -15.21
N ASP A 53 29.68 12.79 -14.35
CA ASP A 53 31.01 13.31 -14.71
C ASP A 53 31.69 12.49 -15.81
N LYS A 54 32.61 13.12 -16.52
CA LYS A 54 33.46 12.51 -17.56
C LYS A 54 32.70 11.91 -18.75
N GLY A 55 31.50 12.46 -19.04
CA GLY A 55 30.71 11.99 -20.20
C GLY A 55 30.06 10.62 -19.99
N ILE A 56 29.89 10.19 -18.72
CA ILE A 56 29.16 8.98 -18.37
C ILE A 56 27.68 9.33 -18.23
N TYR A 57 26.82 8.41 -18.62
CA TYR A 57 25.36 8.55 -18.53
C TYR A 57 24.73 7.30 -17.92
N VAL A 58 23.76 7.49 -17.04
CA VAL A 58 22.87 6.41 -16.62
C VAL A 58 21.59 6.48 -17.46
N VAL A 59 21.28 5.39 -18.11
CA VAL A 59 20.10 5.27 -18.97
C VAL A 59 19.11 4.32 -18.31
N GLN A 60 17.94 4.86 -17.92
CA GLN A 60 16.83 4.08 -17.39
C GLN A 60 15.85 3.80 -18.54
N ASN A 61 15.72 2.54 -18.92
CA ASN A 61 14.70 2.11 -19.87
C ASN A 61 13.30 2.13 -19.24
N PRO A 62 12.23 2.21 -20.04
CA PRO A 62 10.87 2.01 -19.57
C PRO A 62 10.72 0.69 -18.80
N ALA A 63 9.80 0.66 -17.84
CA ALA A 63 9.49 -0.55 -17.09
C ALA A 63 8.98 -1.67 -18.03
N ALA A 64 9.22 -2.92 -17.66
CA ALA A 64 8.65 -4.06 -18.36
C ALA A 64 7.12 -4.03 -18.29
N LYS A 65 6.47 -4.56 -19.32
CA LYS A 65 5.01 -4.72 -19.33
C LYS A 65 4.57 -5.67 -18.21
N PRO A 66 3.36 -5.45 -17.65
CA PRO A 66 2.79 -6.39 -16.70
C PRO A 66 2.69 -7.78 -17.31
N LEU A 67 2.87 -8.81 -16.49
CA LEU A 67 2.60 -10.18 -16.91
C LEU A 67 1.12 -10.35 -17.25
N THR A 68 0.84 -11.13 -18.27
CA THR A 68 -0.51 -11.63 -18.56
C THR A 68 -0.95 -12.61 -17.49
N GLN A 69 -2.24 -12.94 -17.44
CA GLN A 69 -2.75 -13.94 -16.51
C GLN A 69 -2.09 -15.31 -16.74
N ILE A 70 -1.90 -15.71 -17.99
CA ILE A 70 -1.23 -16.98 -18.36
C ILE A 70 0.21 -17.00 -17.82
N GLU A 71 0.98 -15.95 -18.06
CA GLU A 71 2.35 -15.86 -17.56
C GLU A 71 2.40 -15.84 -16.01
N MET A 72 1.42 -15.20 -15.36
CA MET A 72 1.29 -15.26 -13.90
C MET A 72 1.01 -16.70 -13.43
N ASP A 73 0.09 -17.41 -14.06
CA ASP A 73 -0.27 -18.78 -13.71
C ASP A 73 0.93 -19.73 -13.95
N ASP A 74 1.66 -19.57 -15.04
CA ASP A 74 2.89 -20.33 -15.32
C ASP A 74 3.96 -20.12 -14.24
N VAL A 75 4.16 -18.88 -13.78
CA VAL A 75 5.11 -18.59 -12.68
C VAL A 75 4.68 -19.29 -11.39
N TYR A 76 3.40 -19.29 -11.05
CA TYR A 76 2.91 -19.93 -9.83
C TYR A 76 2.75 -21.46 -9.95
N ALA A 77 2.78 -22.00 -11.16
CA ALA A 77 2.83 -23.45 -11.40
C ALA A 77 4.24 -24.05 -11.32
N LEU A 78 5.29 -23.25 -11.15
CA LEU A 78 6.65 -23.75 -10.95
C LEU A 78 6.73 -24.60 -9.69
N PRO A 79 7.61 -25.64 -9.66
CA PRO A 79 7.70 -26.58 -8.55
C PRO A 79 8.41 -25.97 -7.33
N TYR A 80 7.76 -25.02 -6.70
CA TYR A 80 8.27 -24.42 -5.46
C TYR A 80 8.21 -25.41 -4.29
N MET A 81 9.19 -25.35 -3.40
CA MET A 81 9.21 -26.14 -2.18
C MET A 81 8.18 -25.68 -1.13
N ASN A 82 7.63 -24.47 -1.28
CA ASN A 82 6.68 -23.84 -0.34
C ASN A 82 7.13 -23.82 1.13
N THR A 83 8.45 -23.80 1.35
CA THR A 83 9.08 -23.74 2.66
C THR A 83 10.40 -22.97 2.55
N TYR A 84 11.11 -22.80 3.68
CA TYR A 84 12.43 -22.17 3.69
C TYR A 84 13.51 -23.10 3.07
N HIS A 85 14.60 -22.49 2.63
CA HIS A 85 15.72 -23.23 2.07
C HIS A 85 16.37 -24.14 3.13
N PRO A 86 16.73 -25.41 2.81
CA PRO A 86 17.26 -26.38 3.78
C PRO A 86 18.52 -25.92 4.52
N VAL A 87 19.27 -24.95 3.98
CA VAL A 87 20.45 -24.38 4.65
C VAL A 87 20.14 -23.86 6.06
N TYR A 88 18.90 -23.45 6.32
CA TYR A 88 18.45 -22.89 7.61
C TYR A 88 18.02 -23.95 8.63
N GLU A 89 17.92 -25.22 8.27
CA GLU A 89 17.51 -26.27 9.19
C GLU A 89 18.45 -26.40 10.40
N LYS A 90 19.76 -26.27 10.16
CA LYS A 90 20.78 -26.29 11.22
C LYS A 90 20.64 -25.15 12.23
N ASP A 91 19.99 -24.05 11.84
CA ASP A 91 19.75 -22.88 12.68
C ASP A 91 18.33 -22.88 13.30
N GLY A 92 17.59 -23.99 13.19
CA GLY A 92 16.23 -24.16 13.71
C GLY A 92 15.13 -23.71 12.75
N GLY A 93 15.46 -23.54 11.46
CA GLY A 93 14.52 -23.11 10.41
C GLY A 93 14.29 -21.62 10.36
N VAL A 94 13.20 -21.20 9.70
CA VAL A 94 12.77 -19.81 9.59
C VAL A 94 11.40 -19.66 10.25
N PRO A 95 11.30 -19.07 11.47
CA PRO A 95 10.03 -18.99 12.21
C PRO A 95 8.89 -18.32 11.44
N ALA A 96 9.20 -17.36 10.57
CA ALA A 96 8.20 -16.63 9.79
C ALA A 96 7.38 -17.53 8.83
N ILE A 97 7.88 -18.73 8.49
CA ILE A 97 7.17 -19.66 7.59
C ILE A 97 5.81 -20.07 8.16
N SER A 98 5.70 -20.19 9.49
CA SER A 98 4.45 -20.56 10.16
C SER A 98 3.30 -19.60 9.88
N GLU A 99 3.61 -18.34 9.62
CA GLU A 99 2.61 -17.29 9.35
C GLU A 99 2.15 -17.27 7.91
N ILE A 100 3.01 -17.70 6.97
CA ILE A 100 2.78 -17.51 5.53
C ILE A 100 2.61 -18.80 4.74
N LYS A 101 3.02 -19.97 5.26
CA LYS A 101 3.03 -21.24 4.53
C LYS A 101 1.69 -21.55 3.83
N PHE A 102 0.58 -21.29 4.48
CA PHE A 102 -0.76 -21.53 3.96
C PHE A 102 -1.46 -20.23 3.53
N SER A 103 -0.71 -19.34 2.91
CA SER A 103 -1.23 -18.09 2.33
C SER A 103 -1.06 -18.09 0.82
N ILE A 104 -2.04 -17.56 0.11
CA ILE A 104 -2.10 -17.55 -1.36
C ILE A 104 -1.99 -16.12 -1.85
N THR A 105 -1.05 -15.87 -2.74
CA THR A 105 -0.96 -14.61 -3.48
C THR A 105 -1.87 -14.68 -4.70
N SER A 106 -2.90 -13.85 -4.75
CA SER A 106 -3.89 -13.84 -5.83
C SER A 106 -3.59 -12.83 -6.94
N ASN A 107 -2.83 -11.80 -6.63
CA ASN A 107 -2.51 -10.70 -7.55
C ASN A 107 -1.22 -9.99 -7.18
N ARG A 108 -0.67 -9.26 -8.13
CA ARG A 108 0.45 -8.32 -7.97
C ARG A 108 0.05 -6.96 -8.54
N GLY A 109 0.78 -5.90 -8.15
CA GLY A 109 0.46 -4.54 -8.53
C GLY A 109 -0.60 -3.89 -7.64
N CYS A 110 -0.67 -2.57 -7.66
CA CYS A 110 -1.63 -1.82 -6.85
C CYS A 110 -1.92 -0.45 -7.47
N PHE A 111 -3.16 -0.20 -7.86
CA PHE A 111 -3.57 1.10 -8.39
C PHE A 111 -3.92 2.13 -7.30
N GLY A 112 -3.78 1.78 -6.03
CA GLY A 112 -3.99 2.70 -4.90
C GLY A 112 -3.01 3.87 -4.89
N SER A 113 -1.77 3.64 -5.32
CA SER A 113 -0.73 4.69 -5.52
C SER A 113 -0.49 5.60 -4.32
N CYS A 114 -0.55 5.05 -3.09
CA CYS A 114 -0.23 5.81 -1.89
C CYS A 114 1.19 6.37 -1.96
N SER A 115 1.36 7.63 -1.53
CA SER A 115 2.62 8.37 -1.71
C SER A 115 3.82 7.77 -0.96
N PHE A 116 3.57 7.03 0.12
CA PHE A 116 4.59 6.38 0.96
C PHE A 116 4.91 4.94 0.56
N CYS A 117 4.13 4.34 -0.36
CA CYS A 117 4.21 2.91 -0.66
C CYS A 117 5.05 2.63 -1.90
N ALA A 118 6.09 1.79 -1.74
CA ALA A 118 6.98 1.42 -2.84
C ALA A 118 6.35 0.43 -3.84
N LEU A 119 5.22 -0.20 -3.51
CA LEU A 119 4.56 -1.17 -4.41
C LEU A 119 4.21 -0.57 -5.77
N THR A 120 3.89 0.73 -5.81
CA THR A 120 3.65 1.47 -7.06
C THR A 120 4.83 1.37 -8.04
N PHE A 121 6.07 1.35 -7.54
CA PHE A 121 7.30 1.25 -8.35
C PHE A 121 7.75 -0.18 -8.51
N HIS A 122 7.65 -0.96 -7.46
CA HIS A 122 8.14 -2.32 -7.37
C HIS A 122 7.30 -3.31 -8.19
N GLN A 123 5.98 -3.19 -8.13
CA GLN A 123 5.03 -4.08 -8.82
C GLN A 123 4.18 -3.36 -9.87
N GLY A 124 4.25 -2.03 -9.90
CA GLY A 124 3.47 -1.20 -10.82
C GLY A 124 2.03 -0.93 -10.37
N ARG A 125 1.36 -0.10 -11.17
CA ARG A 125 -0.02 0.35 -10.91
C ARG A 125 -1.07 -0.46 -11.68
N ILE A 126 -0.64 -1.39 -12.52
CA ILE A 126 -1.52 -2.27 -13.30
C ILE A 126 -1.54 -3.63 -12.62
N LEU A 127 -2.73 -4.14 -12.39
CA LEU A 127 -2.88 -5.44 -11.74
C LEU A 127 -2.47 -6.57 -12.67
N GLN A 128 -1.81 -7.55 -12.07
CA GLN A 128 -1.45 -8.83 -12.65
C GLN A 128 -2.12 -9.90 -11.77
N THR A 129 -3.17 -10.53 -12.28
CA THR A 129 -3.99 -11.46 -11.50
C THR A 129 -3.80 -12.88 -11.98
N ARG A 130 -3.83 -13.81 -11.04
CA ARG A 130 -3.90 -15.25 -11.33
C ARG A 130 -5.32 -15.67 -11.64
N SER A 131 -5.48 -16.72 -12.42
CA SER A 131 -6.78 -17.37 -12.66
C SER A 131 -7.32 -18.02 -11.39
N HIS A 132 -8.63 -18.28 -11.35
CA HIS A 132 -9.22 -19.05 -10.27
C HIS A 132 -8.67 -20.47 -10.24
N GLU A 133 -8.48 -21.08 -11.40
CA GLU A 133 -7.93 -22.41 -11.57
C GLU A 133 -6.56 -22.54 -10.92
N SER A 134 -5.63 -21.64 -11.23
CA SER A 134 -4.28 -21.61 -10.65
C SER A 134 -4.31 -21.53 -9.11
N ILE A 135 -5.18 -20.66 -8.56
CA ILE A 135 -5.32 -20.47 -7.12
C ILE A 135 -5.96 -21.68 -6.43
N ILE A 136 -6.98 -22.28 -7.07
CA ILE A 136 -7.68 -23.47 -6.56
C ILE A 136 -6.75 -24.68 -6.56
N GLU A 137 -5.90 -24.86 -7.58
CA GLU A 137 -4.91 -25.93 -7.64
C GLU A 137 -3.88 -25.80 -6.52
N GLU A 138 -3.35 -24.61 -6.29
CA GLU A 138 -2.44 -24.35 -5.16
C GLU A 138 -3.13 -24.64 -3.82
N ALA A 139 -4.37 -24.20 -3.63
CA ALA A 139 -5.13 -24.47 -2.41
C ALA A 139 -5.37 -25.99 -2.20
N LYS A 140 -5.66 -26.74 -3.26
CA LYS A 140 -5.76 -28.22 -3.19
C LYS A 140 -4.43 -28.84 -2.79
N ALA A 141 -3.32 -28.42 -3.40
CA ALA A 141 -1.99 -28.90 -3.02
C ALA A 141 -1.67 -28.63 -1.54
N MET A 142 -2.03 -27.45 -1.01
CA MET A 142 -1.90 -27.15 0.42
C MET A 142 -2.65 -28.15 1.32
N THR A 143 -3.81 -28.66 0.89
CA THR A 143 -4.60 -29.61 1.69
C THR A 143 -3.94 -30.99 1.84
N GLU A 144 -2.94 -31.29 1.01
CA GLU A 144 -2.18 -32.54 1.08
C GLU A 144 -0.92 -32.43 1.96
N GLU A 145 -0.58 -31.23 2.40
CA GLU A 145 0.53 -31.00 3.32
C GLU A 145 0.23 -31.62 4.70
N PRO A 146 1.19 -32.35 5.31
CA PRO A 146 0.97 -33.06 6.57
C PRO A 146 0.57 -32.15 7.75
N ASP A 147 1.02 -30.91 7.73
CA ASP A 147 0.77 -29.90 8.77
C ASP A 147 -0.43 -28.99 8.48
N PHE A 148 -1.15 -29.22 7.38
CA PHE A 148 -2.36 -28.47 7.07
C PHE A 148 -3.52 -28.77 8.02
N LYS A 149 -3.98 -27.77 8.76
CA LYS A 149 -5.05 -27.93 9.77
C LYS A 149 -6.43 -27.49 9.29
N GLY A 150 -6.57 -27.20 7.99
CA GLY A 150 -7.82 -26.75 7.39
C GLY A 150 -7.96 -25.23 7.27
N TYR A 151 -6.92 -24.47 7.49
CA TYR A 151 -6.96 -23.02 7.47
C TYR A 151 -6.08 -22.47 6.35
N ILE A 152 -6.70 -21.79 5.38
CA ILE A 152 -5.98 -20.91 4.47
C ILE A 152 -5.87 -19.56 5.18
N HIS A 153 -4.64 -19.15 5.50
CA HIS A 153 -4.38 -18.02 6.37
C HIS A 153 -4.62 -16.68 5.70
N ASP A 154 -4.45 -16.62 4.38
CA ASP A 154 -4.71 -15.44 3.58
C ASP A 154 -4.94 -15.79 2.12
N VAL A 155 -5.82 -15.06 1.44
CA VAL A 155 -5.96 -15.04 -0.01
C VAL A 155 -5.87 -13.59 -0.44
N GLY A 156 -4.68 -13.13 -0.76
CA GLY A 156 -4.46 -11.71 -0.91
C GLY A 156 -3.37 -11.34 -1.90
N GLY A 157 -2.78 -10.20 -1.64
CA GLY A 157 -1.74 -9.58 -2.43
C GLY A 157 -1.39 -8.20 -1.86
N PRO A 158 -0.81 -7.28 -2.63
CA PRO A 158 -0.55 -5.92 -2.18
C PRO A 158 -1.80 -5.20 -1.66
N THR A 159 -2.95 -5.57 -2.21
CA THR A 159 -4.29 -5.18 -1.77
C THR A 159 -5.22 -6.35 -2.10
N ALA A 160 -5.77 -6.99 -1.07
CA ALA A 160 -6.48 -8.25 -1.23
C ALA A 160 -7.72 -8.16 -2.15
N ASN A 161 -8.50 -7.10 -2.01
CA ASN A 161 -9.75 -6.93 -2.76
C ASN A 161 -9.56 -6.29 -4.15
N PHE A 162 -8.33 -6.24 -4.67
CA PHE A 162 -8.07 -5.85 -6.06
C PHE A 162 -7.90 -7.09 -6.93
N ARG A 163 -8.89 -7.37 -7.77
CA ARG A 163 -8.87 -8.55 -8.65
C ARG A 163 -9.03 -8.24 -10.14
N GLN A 164 -9.21 -6.97 -10.48
CA GLN A 164 -9.37 -6.54 -11.87
C GLN A 164 -8.68 -5.18 -12.08
N PRO A 165 -8.31 -4.84 -13.33
CA PRO A 165 -7.78 -3.52 -13.66
C PRO A 165 -8.73 -2.41 -13.20
N ALA A 166 -8.17 -1.27 -12.75
CA ALA A 166 -8.99 -0.15 -12.29
C ALA A 166 -9.97 0.37 -13.37
N CYS A 167 -9.60 0.29 -14.64
CA CYS A 167 -10.46 0.61 -15.79
C CYS A 167 -9.92 -0.04 -17.07
N SER A 168 -10.75 -0.15 -18.11
CA SER A 168 -10.35 -0.71 -19.40
C SER A 168 -9.16 0.01 -20.04
N LYS A 169 -9.07 1.34 -19.88
CA LYS A 169 -7.98 2.14 -20.41
C LYS A 169 -6.59 1.69 -19.93
N GLN A 170 -6.48 1.16 -18.69
CA GLN A 170 -5.17 0.74 -18.17
C GLN A 170 -4.53 -0.38 -18.98
N MET A 171 -5.31 -1.26 -19.57
CA MET A 171 -4.80 -2.41 -20.33
C MET A 171 -4.28 -2.01 -21.72
N GLU A 172 -4.76 -0.90 -22.26
CA GLU A 172 -4.39 -0.42 -23.59
C GLU A 172 -3.36 0.71 -23.57
N HIS A 173 -3.55 1.63 -22.62
CA HIS A 173 -2.83 2.91 -22.57
C HIS A 173 -2.05 3.14 -21.27
N GLY A 174 -2.03 2.16 -20.38
CA GLY A 174 -1.35 2.26 -19.11
C GLY A 174 -2.06 3.12 -18.05
N ALA A 175 -1.40 3.32 -16.92
CA ALA A 175 -1.91 4.11 -15.81
C ALA A 175 -1.78 5.61 -16.08
N CYS A 176 -2.76 6.40 -15.62
CA CYS A 176 -2.72 7.86 -15.75
C CYS A 176 -1.52 8.46 -15.01
N LYS A 177 -0.72 9.31 -15.68
CA LYS A 177 0.52 9.87 -15.10
C LYS A 177 0.25 10.81 -13.92
N ASN A 178 -0.75 11.68 -14.05
CA ASN A 178 -1.05 12.78 -13.13
C ASN A 178 -2.34 12.56 -12.32
N LYS A 179 -2.82 11.32 -12.22
CA LYS A 179 -4.07 11.00 -11.53
C LYS A 179 -3.95 9.67 -10.82
N GLN A 180 -4.45 9.61 -9.58
CA GLN A 180 -4.67 8.38 -8.83
C GLN A 180 -6.11 7.86 -9.09
N CYS A 181 -6.30 6.55 -8.96
CA CYS A 181 -7.61 5.95 -9.25
C CYS A 181 -8.62 6.13 -8.11
N LEU A 182 -8.14 6.20 -6.87
CA LEU A 182 -8.97 6.27 -5.66
C LEU A 182 -8.85 7.60 -4.90
N PHE A 183 -7.94 8.48 -5.33
CA PHE A 183 -7.71 9.75 -4.64
C PHE A 183 -7.84 10.94 -5.61
N PRO A 184 -8.43 12.07 -5.17
CA PRO A 184 -9.10 12.33 -3.89
C PRO A 184 -10.43 11.57 -3.74
N GLU A 185 -11.04 11.18 -4.84
CA GLU A 185 -12.27 10.40 -4.97
C GLU A 185 -12.09 9.30 -6.02
N PRO A 186 -12.89 8.23 -5.98
CA PRO A 186 -12.86 7.20 -7.01
C PRO A 186 -13.08 7.78 -8.40
N CYS A 187 -12.19 7.41 -9.33
CA CYS A 187 -12.25 7.90 -10.71
C CYS A 187 -13.57 7.46 -11.38
N LYS A 188 -14.25 8.37 -12.08
CA LYS A 188 -15.51 8.10 -12.78
C LYS A 188 -15.43 6.95 -13.79
N ASN A 189 -14.25 6.69 -14.34
CA ASN A 189 -14.01 5.59 -15.28
C ASN A 189 -13.61 4.28 -14.58
N MET A 190 -13.55 4.30 -13.26
CA MET A 190 -13.13 3.14 -12.48
C MET A 190 -14.23 2.08 -12.47
N LYS A 191 -13.85 0.85 -12.69
CA LYS A 191 -14.72 -0.31 -12.52
C LYS A 191 -14.60 -0.80 -11.08
N ILE A 192 -15.65 -0.59 -10.28
CA ILE A 192 -15.71 -1.02 -8.89
C ILE A 192 -16.61 -2.24 -8.83
N ASP A 193 -16.02 -3.41 -8.53
CA ASP A 193 -16.74 -4.68 -8.51
C ASP A 193 -15.91 -5.72 -7.74
N HIS A 194 -16.53 -6.41 -6.79
CA HIS A 194 -15.88 -7.44 -5.99
C HIS A 194 -16.35 -8.86 -6.33
N LYS A 195 -17.20 -9.04 -7.35
CA LYS A 195 -17.81 -10.34 -7.69
C LYS A 195 -16.78 -11.42 -7.98
N ASP A 196 -15.71 -11.08 -8.72
CA ASP A 196 -14.62 -12.03 -8.99
C ASP A 196 -13.98 -12.54 -7.69
N TYR A 197 -13.65 -11.63 -6.77
CA TYR A 197 -13.03 -11.99 -5.51
C TYR A 197 -13.97 -12.79 -4.60
N ILE A 198 -15.23 -12.40 -4.51
CA ILE A 198 -16.26 -13.14 -3.76
C ILE A 198 -16.39 -14.57 -4.29
N ASN A 199 -16.46 -14.73 -5.61
CA ASN A 199 -16.57 -16.04 -6.23
C ASN A 199 -15.35 -16.91 -5.96
N LEU A 200 -14.13 -16.36 -6.09
CA LEU A 200 -12.90 -17.06 -5.74
C LEU A 200 -12.92 -17.56 -4.27
N LEU A 201 -13.27 -16.69 -3.34
CA LEU A 201 -13.33 -17.04 -1.92
C LEU A 201 -14.38 -18.11 -1.63
N ARG A 202 -15.50 -18.08 -2.33
CA ARG A 202 -16.55 -19.10 -2.24
C ARG A 202 -16.08 -20.47 -2.76
N GLU A 203 -15.39 -20.51 -3.89
CA GLU A 203 -14.83 -21.75 -4.43
C GLU A 203 -13.78 -22.36 -3.51
N LEU A 204 -12.90 -21.55 -2.96
CA LEU A 204 -11.89 -22.01 -2.00
C LEU A 204 -12.51 -22.64 -0.73
N ARG A 205 -13.64 -22.10 -0.26
CA ARG A 205 -14.38 -22.67 0.88
C ARG A 205 -15.03 -24.03 0.60
N LYS A 206 -15.21 -24.39 -0.66
CA LYS A 206 -15.80 -25.70 -1.06
C LYS A 206 -14.77 -26.82 -1.15
N ILE A 207 -13.46 -26.49 -1.12
CA ILE A 207 -12.40 -27.49 -1.24
C ILE A 207 -12.45 -28.42 -0.03
N PRO A 208 -12.46 -29.75 -0.24
CA PRO A 208 -12.37 -30.72 0.86
C PRO A 208 -11.20 -30.44 1.79
N LYS A 209 -11.34 -30.70 3.09
CA LYS A 209 -10.38 -30.40 4.16
C LYS A 209 -10.22 -28.91 4.49
N VAL A 210 -10.68 -27.95 3.66
CA VAL A 210 -10.67 -26.52 4.00
C VAL A 210 -11.82 -26.21 4.96
N LYS A 211 -11.50 -25.74 6.16
CA LYS A 211 -12.45 -25.33 7.20
C LYS A 211 -12.73 -23.83 7.17
N LYS A 212 -11.70 -23.03 6.92
CA LYS A 212 -11.78 -21.57 6.87
C LYS A 212 -10.78 -21.00 5.84
N VAL A 213 -11.21 -19.94 5.21
CA VAL A 213 -10.40 -19.10 4.32
C VAL A 213 -10.41 -17.70 4.89
N PHE A 214 -9.25 -17.20 5.30
CA PHE A 214 -9.12 -15.87 5.86
C PHE A 214 -8.60 -14.86 4.83
N VAL A 215 -8.92 -13.59 5.04
CA VAL A 215 -8.34 -12.44 4.35
C VAL A 215 -7.61 -11.61 5.41
N ARG A 216 -6.28 -11.67 5.40
CA ARG A 216 -5.40 -10.95 6.35
C ARG A 216 -4.59 -9.85 5.68
N SER A 217 -4.32 -9.97 4.40
CA SER A 217 -3.76 -8.90 3.58
C SER A 217 -4.67 -7.67 3.64
N GLY A 218 -4.08 -6.49 3.66
CA GLY A 218 -4.85 -5.26 3.75
C GLY A 218 -5.86 -5.13 2.62
N ILE A 219 -7.09 -4.77 2.96
CA ILE A 219 -8.10 -4.38 1.99
C ILE A 219 -8.11 -2.86 1.81
N ARG A 220 -8.48 -2.42 0.62
CA ARG A 220 -8.80 -1.01 0.38
C ARG A 220 -10.25 -0.77 0.78
N PHE A 221 -10.42 -0.18 1.94
CA PHE A 221 -11.75 0.14 2.48
C PHE A 221 -12.50 1.17 1.64
N ASP A 222 -11.78 2.12 1.03
CA ASP A 222 -12.31 3.12 0.13
C ASP A 222 -12.84 2.50 -1.18
N TYR A 223 -12.18 1.48 -1.71
CA TYR A 223 -12.67 0.70 -2.84
C TYR A 223 -13.88 -0.16 -2.44
N ALA A 224 -13.84 -0.76 -1.24
CA ALA A 224 -14.94 -1.58 -0.73
C ALA A 224 -16.22 -0.76 -0.52
N ILE A 225 -16.13 0.42 0.11
CA ILE A 225 -17.29 1.27 0.38
C ILE A 225 -17.81 1.99 -0.88
N ALA A 226 -16.99 2.14 -1.89
CA ALA A 226 -17.39 2.70 -3.18
C ALA A 226 -18.13 1.70 -4.07
N ASP A 227 -18.11 0.41 -3.73
CA ASP A 227 -18.95 -0.60 -4.37
C ASP A 227 -20.40 -0.46 -3.87
N LYS A 228 -21.31 -0.18 -4.78
CA LYS A 228 -22.74 -0.01 -4.43
C LYS A 228 -23.40 -1.32 -3.95
N ASP A 229 -22.79 -2.45 -4.30
CA ASP A 229 -23.18 -3.78 -3.81
C ASP A 229 -22.31 -4.13 -2.61
N HIS A 230 -22.77 -3.85 -1.41
CA HIS A 230 -22.05 -4.11 -0.15
C HIS A 230 -21.93 -5.61 0.18
N THR A 231 -22.29 -6.50 -0.74
CA THR A 231 -22.17 -7.96 -0.58
C THR A 231 -20.77 -8.37 -0.18
N PHE A 232 -19.72 -7.70 -0.71
CA PHE A 232 -18.34 -8.01 -0.37
C PHE A 232 -18.04 -7.79 1.11
N ILE A 233 -18.42 -6.65 1.69
CA ILE A 233 -18.14 -6.34 3.11
C ILE A 233 -18.88 -7.36 4.00
N ARG A 234 -20.13 -7.69 3.66
CA ARG A 234 -20.92 -8.69 4.37
C ARG A 234 -20.30 -10.09 4.31
N GLU A 235 -19.88 -10.52 3.12
CA GLU A 235 -19.20 -11.81 2.90
C GLU A 235 -17.90 -11.89 3.67
N LEU A 236 -17.10 -10.81 3.62
CA LEU A 236 -15.83 -10.67 4.34
C LEU A 236 -16.04 -10.86 5.85
N CYS A 237 -16.92 -10.08 6.46
CA CYS A 237 -17.22 -10.18 7.91
C CYS A 237 -17.73 -11.57 8.27
N LYS A 238 -18.68 -12.11 7.51
CA LYS A 238 -19.33 -13.38 7.85
C LYS A 238 -18.41 -14.58 7.78
N TYR A 239 -17.47 -14.61 6.83
CA TYR A 239 -16.76 -15.84 6.49
C TYR A 239 -15.23 -15.75 6.56
N HIS A 240 -14.64 -14.55 6.45
CA HIS A 240 -13.23 -14.38 6.15
C HIS A 240 -12.44 -13.60 7.20
N VAL A 241 -13.11 -13.09 8.23
CA VAL A 241 -12.48 -12.41 9.37
C VAL A 241 -12.43 -13.34 10.57
N SER A 242 -11.27 -13.41 11.24
CA SER A 242 -11.02 -14.29 12.40
C SER A 242 -11.24 -13.60 13.76
N GLY A 243 -12.07 -12.53 13.82
CA GLY A 243 -12.29 -11.71 15.02
C GLY A 243 -11.67 -10.31 14.92
N GLN A 244 -10.61 -10.15 14.16
CA GLN A 244 -10.00 -8.84 13.90
C GLN A 244 -9.79 -8.64 12.40
N LEU A 245 -10.19 -7.47 11.90
CA LEU A 245 -9.89 -7.02 10.55
C LEU A 245 -8.94 -5.81 10.63
N ARG A 246 -7.73 -5.99 10.12
CA ARG A 246 -6.75 -4.91 10.03
C ARG A 246 -7.03 -4.06 8.81
N VAL A 247 -7.13 -2.76 9.02
CA VAL A 247 -7.33 -1.76 7.95
C VAL A 247 -6.35 -0.62 8.14
N ALA A 248 -5.97 0.01 7.04
CA ALA A 248 -4.91 1.01 7.03
C ALA A 248 -5.46 2.40 6.67
N PRO A 249 -6.15 3.12 7.59
CA PRO A 249 -6.48 4.53 7.38
C PRO A 249 -5.23 5.41 7.39
N GLU A 250 -4.18 5.02 8.09
CA GLU A 250 -2.86 5.66 8.26
C GLU A 250 -2.92 6.92 9.13
N HIS A 251 -3.88 7.79 8.94
CA HIS A 251 -4.07 9.04 9.67
C HIS A 251 -5.54 9.48 9.66
N VAL A 252 -5.90 10.53 10.43
CA VAL A 252 -7.25 11.11 10.44
C VAL A 252 -7.27 12.60 10.06
N SER A 253 -6.11 13.23 9.92
CA SER A 253 -6.02 14.60 9.42
C SER A 253 -6.03 14.61 7.90
N ASP A 254 -7.03 15.28 7.29
CA ASP A 254 -7.18 15.33 5.83
C ASP A 254 -6.00 15.98 5.13
N ASN A 255 -5.31 16.93 5.80
CA ASN A 255 -4.08 17.53 5.27
C ASN A 255 -2.97 16.48 5.09
N VAL A 256 -2.82 15.58 6.06
CA VAL A 256 -1.83 14.50 6.01
C VAL A 256 -2.26 13.43 5.02
N LEU A 257 -3.54 13.03 5.06
CA LEU A 257 -4.11 12.05 4.13
C LEU A 257 -3.98 12.49 2.66
N LYS A 258 -4.17 13.77 2.38
CA LYS A 258 -3.95 14.36 1.05
C LYS A 258 -2.51 14.14 0.56
N LEU A 259 -1.52 14.38 1.40
CA LEU A 259 -0.10 14.15 1.07
C LEU A 259 0.23 12.65 0.96
N MET A 260 -0.45 11.82 1.73
CA MET A 260 -0.37 10.36 1.61
C MET A 260 -1.01 9.82 0.33
N GLY A 261 -1.85 10.60 -0.36
CA GLY A 261 -2.65 10.13 -1.49
C GLY A 261 -3.75 9.15 -1.06
N LYS A 262 -4.35 9.41 0.11
CA LYS A 262 -5.45 8.65 0.70
C LYS A 262 -6.74 9.47 0.74
N PRO A 263 -7.92 8.84 0.70
CA PRO A 263 -9.20 9.56 0.85
C PRO A 263 -9.29 10.23 2.23
N GLY A 264 -10.21 11.17 2.36
CA GLY A 264 -10.51 11.82 3.65
C GLY A 264 -11.00 10.83 4.71
N ASN A 265 -10.88 11.23 5.97
CA ASN A 265 -11.25 10.38 7.11
C ASN A 265 -12.74 9.96 7.09
N ASP A 266 -13.61 10.80 6.52
CA ASP A 266 -15.05 10.51 6.38
C ASP A 266 -15.34 9.20 5.63
N VAL A 267 -14.49 8.83 4.66
CA VAL A 267 -14.61 7.57 3.92
C VAL A 267 -14.30 6.37 4.82
N TYR A 268 -13.28 6.52 5.68
CA TYR A 268 -12.96 5.49 6.66
C TYR A 268 -14.08 5.32 7.70
N GLU A 269 -14.63 6.41 8.20
CA GLU A 269 -15.75 6.37 9.15
C GLU A 269 -17.00 5.69 8.57
N LYS A 270 -17.28 5.91 7.28
CA LYS A 270 -18.38 5.20 6.59
C LYS A 270 -18.13 3.69 6.56
N PHE A 271 -16.88 3.27 6.30
CA PHE A 271 -16.51 1.86 6.31
C PHE A 271 -16.63 1.24 7.71
N VAL A 272 -16.22 1.96 8.76
CA VAL A 272 -16.36 1.51 10.15
C VAL A 272 -17.83 1.25 10.49
N LYS A 273 -18.71 2.24 10.23
CA LYS A 273 -20.15 2.13 10.47
C LYS A 273 -20.80 0.97 9.73
N GLU A 274 -20.40 0.74 8.49
CA GLU A 274 -20.90 -0.39 7.70
C GLU A 274 -20.50 -1.74 8.32
N CYS A 275 -19.24 -1.88 8.75
CA CYS A 275 -18.77 -3.09 9.43
C CYS A 275 -19.47 -3.31 10.77
N GLU A 276 -19.69 -2.26 11.56
CA GLU A 276 -20.41 -2.32 12.82
C GLU A 276 -21.85 -2.78 12.61
N HIS A 277 -22.56 -2.17 11.68
CA HIS A 277 -23.92 -2.55 11.32
C HIS A 277 -24.03 -4.01 10.91
N ILE A 278 -23.12 -4.49 10.04
CA ILE A 278 -23.07 -5.89 9.61
C ILE A 278 -22.79 -6.83 10.79
N ASN A 279 -21.87 -6.46 11.68
CA ASN A 279 -21.55 -7.27 12.87
C ASN A 279 -22.74 -7.38 13.82
N GLU A 280 -23.47 -6.29 14.05
CA GLU A 280 -24.70 -6.28 14.85
C GLU A 280 -25.77 -7.19 14.22
N GLU A 281 -26.03 -7.02 12.95
CA GLU A 281 -27.02 -7.81 12.18
C GLU A 281 -26.74 -9.32 12.22
N LEU A 282 -25.45 -9.69 12.12
CA LEU A 282 -25.00 -11.08 12.09
C LEU A 282 -24.67 -11.65 13.50
N GLY A 283 -24.75 -10.84 14.56
CA GLY A 283 -24.37 -11.24 15.91
C GLY A 283 -22.88 -11.58 16.04
N LEU A 284 -22.01 -10.92 15.30
CA LEU A 284 -20.57 -11.17 15.27
C LEU A 284 -19.84 -10.28 16.28
N LYS A 285 -18.81 -10.84 16.93
CA LYS A 285 -17.87 -10.10 17.79
C LYS A 285 -16.56 -9.91 17.06
N GLN A 286 -16.51 -8.90 16.19
CA GLN A 286 -15.32 -8.57 15.42
C GLN A 286 -14.93 -7.11 15.64
N TYR A 287 -13.63 -6.84 15.54
CA TYR A 287 -13.06 -5.53 15.77
C TYR A 287 -12.24 -5.07 14.59
N LEU A 288 -12.39 -3.80 14.22
CA LEU A 288 -11.48 -3.16 13.29
C LEU A 288 -10.23 -2.71 14.04
N VAL A 289 -9.08 -3.05 13.49
CA VAL A 289 -7.76 -2.67 14.02
C VAL A 289 -7.13 -1.68 13.06
N PRO A 290 -7.19 -0.37 13.34
CA PRO A 290 -6.62 0.64 12.47
C PRO A 290 -5.10 0.61 12.53
N TYR A 291 -4.47 0.57 11.36
CA TYR A 291 -3.04 0.79 11.21
C TYR A 291 -2.79 2.29 11.03
N LEU A 292 -2.00 2.87 11.93
CA LEU A 292 -1.74 4.30 12.01
C LEU A 292 -0.25 4.59 11.87
N MET A 293 0.05 5.71 11.21
CA MET A 293 1.42 6.15 10.93
C MET A 293 1.69 7.51 11.56
N SER A 294 2.77 7.61 12.35
CA SER A 294 3.26 8.88 12.88
C SER A 294 4.29 9.53 11.96
N SER A 295 4.43 10.84 12.08
CA SER A 295 5.54 11.62 11.48
C SER A 295 5.67 11.52 9.95
N HIS A 296 4.59 11.20 9.24
CA HIS A 296 4.59 11.32 7.77
C HIS A 296 4.84 12.79 7.35
N PRO A 297 5.54 13.07 6.23
CA PRO A 297 5.64 14.43 5.71
C PRO A 297 4.26 15.10 5.63
N GLY A 298 4.17 16.31 6.17
CA GLY A 298 2.90 17.04 6.36
C GLY A 298 2.27 16.88 7.73
N SER A 299 2.66 15.89 8.53
CA SER A 299 2.13 15.72 9.89
C SER A 299 2.82 16.69 10.86
N THR A 300 2.09 17.71 11.27
CA THR A 300 2.48 18.63 12.35
C THR A 300 2.11 18.05 13.71
N LEU A 301 2.60 18.66 14.78
CA LEU A 301 2.21 18.25 16.14
C LEU A 301 0.72 18.40 16.38
N LYS A 302 0.07 19.41 15.77
CA LYS A 302 -1.38 19.60 15.81
C LYS A 302 -2.14 18.43 15.13
N ASP A 303 -1.63 17.94 14.01
CA ASP A 303 -2.22 16.78 13.32
C ASP A 303 -2.06 15.50 14.14
N ALA A 304 -0.92 15.36 14.84
CA ALA A 304 -0.67 14.23 15.73
C ALA A 304 -1.60 14.24 16.95
N ILE A 305 -1.90 15.42 17.52
CA ILE A 305 -2.89 15.58 18.58
C ILE A 305 -4.29 15.17 18.08
N LYS A 306 -4.70 15.62 16.91
CA LYS A 306 -5.98 15.20 16.30
C LYS A 306 -6.06 13.69 16.16
N LEU A 307 -4.96 13.04 15.78
CA LEU A 307 -4.90 11.57 15.71
C LEU A 307 -5.01 10.93 17.09
N ALA A 308 -4.37 11.49 18.11
CA ALA A 308 -4.48 11.00 19.51
C ALA A 308 -5.90 11.13 20.04
N GLU A 309 -6.58 12.24 19.77
CA GLU A 309 -7.99 12.45 20.12
C GLU A 309 -8.88 11.37 19.48
N TYR A 310 -8.68 11.07 18.21
CA TYR A 310 -9.39 10.00 17.54
C TYR A 310 -9.14 8.63 18.21
N VAL A 311 -7.88 8.30 18.52
CA VAL A 311 -7.51 7.05 19.21
C VAL A 311 -8.18 6.98 20.60
N ARG A 312 -8.27 8.10 21.32
CA ARG A 312 -9.00 8.21 22.59
C ARG A 312 -10.48 7.90 22.39
N ASP A 313 -11.10 8.53 21.39
CA ASP A 313 -12.55 8.49 21.19
C ASP A 313 -13.04 7.11 20.73
N ILE A 314 -12.24 6.38 19.94
CA ILE A 314 -12.54 4.97 19.59
C ILE A 314 -12.26 3.98 20.74
N GLY A 315 -11.65 4.45 21.86
CA GLY A 315 -11.35 3.62 23.03
C GLY A 315 -10.28 2.54 22.84
N TYR A 316 -9.63 2.51 21.69
CA TYR A 316 -8.59 1.54 21.34
C TYR A 316 -7.26 2.24 21.09
N MET A 317 -6.25 1.89 21.88
CA MET A 317 -4.88 2.35 21.68
C MET A 317 -4.07 1.27 20.97
N PRO A 318 -3.48 1.56 19.79
CA PRO A 318 -2.67 0.57 19.09
C PRO A 318 -1.39 0.24 19.86
N GLU A 319 -1.12 -1.06 20.05
CA GLU A 319 0.12 -1.54 20.65
C GLU A 319 1.33 -1.26 19.75
N GLN A 320 1.11 -1.34 18.44
CA GLN A 320 2.14 -1.08 17.43
C GLN A 320 1.78 0.16 16.62
N VAL A 321 2.71 1.11 16.57
CA VAL A 321 2.62 2.33 15.77
C VAL A 321 3.76 2.32 14.77
N GLN A 322 3.42 2.60 13.51
CA GLN A 322 4.43 2.76 12.47
C GLN A 322 4.89 4.22 12.44
N ASP A 323 6.16 4.47 12.73
CA ASP A 323 6.78 5.73 12.34
C ASP A 323 7.00 5.76 10.83
N PHE A 324 6.81 6.92 10.21
CA PHE A 324 7.16 7.07 8.80
C PHE A 324 8.62 6.65 8.57
N TYR A 325 8.78 5.63 7.76
CA TYR A 325 10.07 5.14 7.30
C TYR A 325 10.30 5.56 5.85
N PRO A 326 11.39 6.30 5.54
CA PRO A 326 11.67 6.76 4.18
C PRO A 326 12.01 5.59 3.25
N THR A 327 11.00 5.01 2.62
CA THR A 327 11.18 3.93 1.65
C THR A 327 11.65 4.50 0.32
N PRO A 328 12.77 4.03 -0.25
CA PRO A 328 13.30 4.52 -1.53
C PRO A 328 12.25 4.51 -2.64
N SER A 329 12.36 5.43 -3.58
CA SER A 329 11.50 5.61 -4.75
C SER A 329 10.06 6.04 -4.45
N THR A 330 9.73 6.44 -3.22
CA THR A 330 8.39 6.94 -2.88
C THR A 330 8.32 8.47 -2.89
N ILE A 331 7.14 9.00 -3.22
CA ILE A 331 6.86 10.44 -3.17
C ILE A 331 7.12 10.99 -1.77
N SER A 332 6.66 10.26 -0.73
CA SER A 332 6.83 10.68 0.67
C SER A 332 8.29 10.74 1.09
N THR A 333 9.15 9.86 0.57
CA THR A 333 10.59 9.93 0.83
C THR A 333 11.21 11.14 0.14
N CYS A 334 10.76 11.47 -1.08
CA CYS A 334 11.18 12.70 -1.74
C CYS A 334 10.77 13.93 -0.94
N MET A 335 9.51 14.01 -0.47
CA MET A 335 9.04 15.08 0.41
C MET A 335 9.87 15.17 1.70
N TYR A 336 10.13 14.03 2.32
CA TYR A 336 10.93 13.95 3.56
C TYR A 336 12.35 14.52 3.36
N TYR A 337 13.00 14.16 2.26
CA TYR A 337 14.36 14.63 1.97
C TYR A 337 14.40 16.08 1.56
N THR A 338 13.51 16.50 0.65
CA THR A 338 13.57 17.81 0.00
C THR A 338 12.82 18.89 0.75
N GLY A 339 11.74 18.55 1.47
CA GLY A 339 10.83 19.50 2.10
C GLY A 339 9.82 20.10 1.13
N VAL A 340 9.67 19.51 -0.07
CA VAL A 340 8.65 19.93 -1.05
C VAL A 340 7.93 18.72 -1.63
N ASP A 341 6.68 18.92 -2.05
CA ASP A 341 5.96 17.91 -2.84
C ASP A 341 6.52 17.92 -4.28
N PRO A 342 7.14 16.83 -4.75
CA PRO A 342 7.75 16.82 -6.07
C PRO A 342 6.76 16.97 -7.23
N ARG A 343 5.46 16.80 -6.97
CA ARG A 343 4.39 16.94 -7.97
C ARG A 343 4.01 18.40 -8.22
N THR A 344 4.07 19.24 -7.18
CA THR A 344 3.65 20.65 -7.22
C THR A 344 4.79 21.63 -6.96
N MET A 345 5.88 21.16 -6.37
CA MET A 345 7.02 21.94 -5.85
C MET A 345 6.63 22.84 -4.66
N GLU A 346 5.46 22.64 -4.07
CA GLU A 346 5.04 23.37 -2.88
C GLU A 346 5.76 22.86 -1.61
N PRO A 347 6.08 23.74 -0.66
CA PRO A 347 6.70 23.35 0.60
C PRO A 347 5.82 22.36 1.38
N VAL A 348 6.48 21.37 1.99
CA VAL A 348 5.85 20.38 2.87
C VAL A 348 6.57 20.39 4.22
N TYR A 349 5.79 20.48 5.27
CA TYR A 349 6.32 20.36 6.63
C TYR A 349 6.90 18.95 6.85
N VAL A 350 8.05 18.88 7.52
CA VAL A 350 8.69 17.60 7.86
C VAL A 350 9.22 17.67 9.29
N ALA A 351 8.73 16.81 10.15
CA ALA A 351 9.25 16.61 11.50
C ALA A 351 10.66 15.98 11.43
N ARG A 352 11.70 16.83 11.37
CA ARG A 352 13.10 16.39 11.26
C ARG A 352 13.76 16.19 12.62
N ASN A 353 13.27 16.86 13.65
CA ASN A 353 13.78 16.73 14.99
C ASN A 353 13.36 15.37 15.58
N PRO A 354 14.31 14.51 16.02
CA PRO A 354 13.98 13.22 16.63
C PRO A 354 13.06 13.34 17.86
N HIS A 355 13.20 14.41 18.64
CA HIS A 355 12.36 14.65 19.80
C HIS A 355 10.90 14.94 19.41
N GLU A 356 10.70 15.73 18.33
CA GLU A 356 9.37 15.97 17.81
C GLU A 356 8.73 14.69 17.24
N LYS A 357 9.49 13.86 16.53
CA LYS A 357 9.02 12.55 16.08
C LYS A 357 8.61 11.66 17.25
N ALA A 358 9.41 11.67 18.33
CA ALA A 358 9.07 10.94 19.56
C ALA A 358 7.76 11.44 20.18
N MET A 359 7.51 12.77 20.22
CA MET A 359 6.25 13.34 20.68
C MET A 359 5.06 12.90 19.80
N GLN A 360 5.18 12.95 18.47
CA GLN A 360 4.11 12.51 17.56
C GLN A 360 3.77 11.04 17.75
N ARG A 361 4.77 10.19 17.96
CA ARG A 361 4.56 8.77 18.26
C ARG A 361 3.93 8.57 19.63
N ALA A 362 4.44 9.23 20.66
CA ALA A 362 3.93 9.14 22.03
C ALA A 362 2.44 9.52 22.13
N LEU A 363 1.99 10.50 21.35
CA LEU A 363 0.58 10.89 21.27
C LEU A 363 -0.35 9.77 20.84
N ILE A 364 0.08 8.89 19.91
CA ILE A 364 -0.75 7.74 19.50
C ILE A 364 -0.80 6.67 20.62
N GLN A 365 0.28 6.55 21.40
CA GLN A 365 0.40 5.61 22.52
C GLN A 365 0.34 6.33 23.87
N TYR A 366 -0.59 7.24 24.02
CA TYR A 366 -0.68 8.17 25.15
C TYR A 366 -0.95 7.50 26.51
N LYS A 367 -1.47 6.28 26.54
CA LYS A 367 -1.71 5.52 27.79
C LYS A 367 -0.45 4.84 28.33
N GLU A 368 0.62 4.76 27.53
CA GLU A 368 1.89 4.21 27.98
C GLU A 368 2.54 5.15 29.00
N PRO A 369 2.81 4.71 30.25
CA PRO A 369 3.36 5.58 31.28
C PRO A 369 4.67 6.26 30.89
N SER A 370 5.52 5.59 30.12
CA SER A 370 6.80 6.12 29.62
C SER A 370 6.63 7.29 28.64
N ASN A 371 5.44 7.47 28.06
CA ASN A 371 5.13 8.53 27.11
C ASN A 371 4.58 9.80 27.76
N TYR A 372 4.30 9.78 29.07
CA TYR A 372 3.60 10.87 29.77
C TYR A 372 4.25 12.24 29.55
N GLU A 373 5.57 12.37 29.76
CA GLU A 373 6.26 13.66 29.62
C GLU A 373 6.27 14.17 28.17
N LEU A 374 6.42 13.27 27.19
CA LEU A 374 6.36 13.64 25.78
C LEU A 374 4.95 14.10 25.35
N VAL A 375 3.92 13.43 25.80
CA VAL A 375 2.51 13.81 25.56
C VAL A 375 2.22 15.17 26.19
N LYS A 376 2.59 15.37 27.46
CA LYS A 376 2.42 16.63 28.17
C LYS A 376 3.14 17.79 27.47
N GLU A 377 4.39 17.59 27.08
CA GLU A 377 5.17 18.59 26.33
C GLU A 377 4.49 18.94 25.00
N ALA A 378 4.03 17.95 24.26
CA ALA A 378 3.32 18.14 23.00
C ALA A 378 2.07 19.00 23.16
N LEU A 379 1.25 18.72 24.16
CA LEU A 379 0.02 19.46 24.47
C LEU A 379 0.33 20.90 24.92
N ILE A 380 1.38 21.11 25.73
CA ILE A 380 1.81 22.46 26.14
C ILE A 380 2.24 23.28 24.92
N LYS A 381 3.06 22.70 24.01
CA LYS A 381 3.51 23.36 22.78
C LYS A 381 2.38 23.84 21.91
N GLU A 382 1.34 23.05 21.79
CA GLU A 382 0.14 23.35 20.98
C GLU A 382 -0.96 24.07 21.79
N LYS A 383 -0.70 24.45 23.05
CA LYS A 383 -1.65 25.13 23.95
C LYS A 383 -2.95 24.34 24.15
N ARG A 384 -2.84 23.04 24.20
CA ARG A 384 -3.94 22.07 24.41
C ARG A 384 -3.75 21.38 25.76
N GLN A 385 -4.03 22.12 26.82
CA GLN A 385 -3.93 21.64 28.22
C GLN A 385 -5.32 21.30 28.80
N ASP A 386 -6.32 21.44 28.00
CA ASP A 386 -7.73 21.06 28.24
C ASP A 386 -7.87 19.52 28.08
#